data_9975810eee68563e04ec89e952e4cb5d
#
_entry.id   9975810eee68563e04ec89e952e4cb5d
#
_cell.length_a   1.000
_cell.length_b   1.000
_cell.length_c   1.000
_cell.angle_alpha   90.00
_cell.angle_beta   90.00
_cell.angle_gamma   90.00
#
_symmetry.space_group_name_H-M   'P 1'
#
loop_
_entity.id
_entity.type
_entity.pdbx_description
1 polymer ?
#
loop_
_entity_poly.entity_id
_entity_poly.type
_entity_poly.pdbx_seq_one_letter_code
_entity_poly.pdbx_strand_id
1 'polypeptide(L)'
;MGKRPIGICLDIITESKNNFPILDYSGPYLWRIFMFNRFIPNAFLILVMVFVMATFFGCAKKEPADLVLKNGKIVTVDESKPEAQAVAVRGDVIVAVGSDKMIESYIGETTKVIDLDGKLAIPGFIESHGHFTSIGRSKMQLDLMNVKNWDEVIAIVAEAVKDTKPGEWILGRGWHQEKWDKTPDPNVDGLPYHHELSKVSPDNPVFLSHASGHSGFANAKAMELGNITKDTPDPPGGEIVKDPKGNPIGVFRETAQGLVRRAQSDYMDERTLDQVDAERIEIVELADKECISKGITSFHDAGSSYGTIDLFKEFVEKGKLGVRLYVMASASNDQLRERLSEYRIIGMGNNHLTVRSIKRLIDGALGPHGAWLLEPYADLPSSTGLNTTPVEEIRETAKIAIENDFQLNIHAIGDRANREVLDIYEEAFKAHPDKKDLRWRIEHSQHLHPDDIPRFGQLGVIAAMQGIHCTSDGPYVLKRLGEKRAEEGAYVWQKLMKAGAVICNGTDAPVEDVDPIASYYATVSRMTWEGKVFFPDQRMSRMEALRSYTMNGAYAAFQEDLLGSLTPGKLADITVLSKDIMTVAEEEIPTTEVLYTIVGGKIVFKK
;
A
#
# COMPACT_ATOMS: atom_id res chain seq x y z
N MET A 1 -54.05 -12.68 -32.49
CA MET A 1 -53.91 -14.01 -33.13
C MET A 1 -52.71 -14.64 -32.45
N GLY A 2 -52.88 -15.49 -31.58
CA GLY A 2 -53.32 -16.88 -31.51
C GLY A 2 -52.06 -17.71 -31.31
N LYS A 3 -51.88 -18.52 -30.43
CA LYS A 3 -52.49 -19.35 -29.38
C LYS A 3 -51.37 -20.14 -28.69
N ARG A 4 -51.48 -20.28 -27.39
CA ARG A 4 -50.87 -21.38 -26.58
C ARG A 4 -51.34 -22.74 -27.09
N PRO A 5 -51.01 -23.95 -26.54
CA PRO A 5 -50.74 -24.25 -25.09
C PRO A 5 -49.82 -25.46 -24.80
N ILE A 6 -49.43 -25.66 -23.53
CA ILE A 6 -49.84 -26.66 -22.51
C ILE A 6 -49.06 -27.98 -22.46
N GLY A 7 -48.70 -28.39 -21.28
CA GLY A 7 -48.68 -29.70 -20.65
C GLY A 7 -47.59 -29.85 -19.60
N ILE A 8 -47.77 -29.69 -18.31
CA ILE A 8 -48.51 -30.37 -17.21
C ILE A 8 -48.14 -31.85 -17.10
N CYS A 9 -47.60 -32.23 -15.96
CA CYS A 9 -48.03 -33.17 -14.94
C CYS A 9 -46.86 -33.48 -13.98
N LEU A 10 -46.88 -33.15 -12.76
CA LEU A 10 -47.68 -33.60 -11.57
C LEU A 10 -47.32 -34.98 -11.07
N ASP A 11 -46.81 -34.96 -9.84
CA ASP A 11 -47.15 -35.73 -8.63
C ASP A 11 -46.89 -37.24 -8.60
N ILE A 12 -46.40 -37.76 -7.48
CA ILE A 12 -47.14 -38.25 -6.32
C ILE A 12 -46.20 -38.89 -5.29
N ILE A 13 -46.21 -38.38 -4.10
CA ILE A 13 -46.22 -38.92 -2.74
C ILE A 13 -46.56 -40.40 -2.62
N THR A 14 -45.85 -41.14 -1.76
CA THR A 14 -46.51 -41.91 -0.70
C THR A 14 -45.55 -42.36 0.42
N GLU A 15 -45.96 -42.05 1.62
CA GLU A 15 -45.57 -42.69 2.89
C GLU A 15 -45.95 -44.19 2.93
N SER A 16 -45.19 -44.98 3.69
CA SER A 16 -45.82 -46.04 4.46
C SER A 16 -45.03 -46.38 5.73
N LYS A 17 -45.66 -46.09 6.82
CA LYS A 17 -45.43 -46.70 8.14
C LYS A 17 -45.82 -48.16 8.10
N ASN A 18 -45.14 -49.03 8.83
CA ASN A 18 -45.80 -50.09 9.52
C ASN A 18 -45.06 -50.56 10.78
N ASN A 19 -45.89 -50.70 11.78
CA ASN A 19 -45.67 -51.09 13.18
C ASN A 19 -45.45 -52.59 13.38
N PHE A 20 -44.68 -52.90 14.41
CA PHE A 20 -44.84 -53.92 15.51
C PHE A 20 -45.47 -55.27 15.23
N PRO A 21 -45.14 -56.39 16.02
CA PRO A 21 -45.31 -56.42 17.48
C PRO A 21 -44.24 -57.17 18.31
N ILE A 22 -44.25 -56.79 19.58
CA ILE A 22 -43.65 -57.42 20.75
C ILE A 22 -44.29 -58.85 20.97
N LEU A 23 -43.45 -59.81 21.33
CA LEU A 23 -43.88 -60.96 22.12
C LEU A 23 -42.85 -61.31 23.19
N ASP A 24 -43.32 -61.17 24.39
CA ASP A 24 -42.77 -61.55 25.68
C ASP A 24 -42.91 -63.07 25.90
N TYR A 25 -41.85 -63.74 26.39
CA TYR A 25 -42.01 -64.98 27.13
C TYR A 25 -40.90 -65.16 28.16
N SER A 26 -41.31 -65.07 29.40
CA SER A 26 -40.62 -65.41 30.63
C SER A 26 -40.46 -66.92 30.85
N GLY A 27 -39.37 -67.32 31.47
CA GLY A 27 -39.27 -68.50 32.28
C GLY A 27 -38.01 -69.37 32.21
N PRO A 28 -37.61 -69.93 33.31
CA PRO A 28 -36.18 -70.13 33.64
C PRO A 28 -35.74 -71.64 33.63
N TYR A 29 -34.45 -71.80 33.93
CA TYR A 29 -33.74 -73.03 34.38
C TYR A 29 -32.96 -73.89 33.40
N LEU A 30 -31.64 -74.03 33.86
CA LEU A 30 -30.73 -75.15 33.65
C LEU A 30 -29.97 -75.16 32.31
N TRP A 31 -28.68 -74.90 32.35
CA TRP A 31 -27.60 -75.86 32.54
C TRP A 31 -26.22 -75.15 32.68
N ARG A 32 -25.60 -75.37 33.82
CA ARG A 32 -24.13 -75.21 34.03
C ARG A 32 -23.40 -76.28 33.27
N ILE A 33 -22.19 -75.94 32.88
CA ILE A 33 -20.99 -76.76 32.52
C ILE A 33 -20.62 -76.66 31.05
N PHE A 34 -19.39 -76.25 30.88
CA PHE A 34 -18.50 -76.15 29.70
C PHE A 34 -18.34 -74.75 29.19
N MET A 35 -17.48 -73.97 29.88
CA MET A 35 -16.75 -72.85 29.29
C MET A 35 -15.46 -72.59 30.05
N PHE A 36 -14.47 -73.36 29.85
CA PHE A 36 -13.11 -73.03 30.06
C PHE A 36 -12.38 -73.50 28.80
N ASN A 37 -12.06 -72.55 27.86
CA ASN A 37 -11.02 -72.60 26.90
C ASN A 37 -11.35 -71.91 25.55
N ARG A 38 -11.60 -70.59 25.53
CA ARG A 38 -11.59 -69.84 24.25
C ARG A 38 -11.43 -68.31 24.38
N PHE A 39 -10.76 -67.81 25.40
CA PHE A 39 -10.61 -66.34 25.56
C PHE A 39 -9.16 -65.82 25.38
N ILE A 40 -8.18 -66.66 24.95
CA ILE A 40 -6.79 -66.20 24.83
C ILE A 40 -6.34 -65.85 23.38
N PRO A 41 -6.92 -66.36 22.28
CA PRO A 41 -6.41 -65.99 20.96
C PRO A 41 -6.86 -64.61 20.46
N ASN A 42 -8.02 -64.08 20.91
CA ASN A 42 -8.52 -62.80 20.37
C ASN A 42 -7.83 -61.57 20.98
N ALA A 43 -7.40 -61.63 22.25
CA ALA A 43 -6.66 -60.51 22.86
C ALA A 43 -5.25 -60.38 22.26
N PHE A 44 -4.60 -61.50 21.90
CA PHE A 44 -3.27 -61.47 21.24
C PHE A 44 -3.39 -60.96 19.80
N LEU A 45 -4.44 -61.33 19.06
CA LEU A 45 -4.71 -60.83 17.72
C LEU A 45 -5.04 -59.30 17.71
N ILE A 46 -5.80 -58.85 18.70
CA ILE A 46 -6.13 -57.43 18.89
C ILE A 46 -4.85 -56.65 19.28
N LEU A 47 -4.02 -57.20 20.15
CA LEU A 47 -2.73 -56.58 20.52
C LEU A 47 -1.77 -56.49 19.35
N VAL A 48 -1.70 -57.57 18.53
CA VAL A 48 -0.89 -57.58 17.30
C VAL A 48 -1.47 -56.63 16.24
N MET A 49 -2.80 -56.55 16.07
CA MET A 49 -3.45 -55.56 15.20
C MET A 49 -3.20 -54.12 15.67
N VAL A 50 -3.33 -53.85 16.97
CA VAL A 50 -3.00 -52.51 17.53
C VAL A 50 -1.52 -52.19 17.38
N PHE A 51 -0.62 -53.21 17.58
CA PHE A 51 0.83 -53.01 17.37
C PHE A 51 1.17 -52.84 15.89
N VAL A 52 0.51 -53.57 14.98
CA VAL A 52 0.69 -53.40 13.53
C VAL A 52 0.04 -52.07 13.05
N MET A 53 -1.11 -51.65 13.58
CA MET A 53 -1.64 -50.32 13.33
C MET A 53 -0.71 -49.22 13.91
N ALA A 54 -0.18 -49.40 15.10
CA ALA A 54 0.80 -48.47 15.68
C ALA A 54 2.09 -48.37 14.88
N THR A 55 2.53 -49.45 14.22
CA THR A 55 3.72 -49.44 13.32
C THR A 55 3.41 -48.88 11.93
N PHE A 56 2.16 -48.89 11.49
CA PHE A 56 1.72 -48.18 10.26
C PHE A 56 1.46 -46.68 10.50
N PHE A 57 1.33 -46.21 11.76
CA PHE A 57 1.38 -44.80 12.11
C PHE A 57 2.82 -44.28 12.29
N GLY A 58 3.83 -45.10 12.01
CA GLY A 58 5.23 -44.72 11.99
C GLY A 58 5.57 -43.88 10.77
N CYS A 59 5.75 -42.57 10.97
CA CYS A 59 6.39 -41.61 10.04
C CYS A 59 5.92 -41.72 8.58
N ALA A 60 4.73 -41.26 8.28
CA ALA A 60 4.47 -40.83 6.91
C ALA A 60 5.54 -39.73 6.62
N LYS A 61 6.53 -40.05 5.79
CA LYS A 61 7.57 -39.11 5.38
C LYS A 61 6.82 -37.91 4.79
N LYS A 62 6.97 -36.75 5.42
CA LYS A 62 6.30 -35.55 4.90
C LYS A 62 6.80 -35.29 3.49
N GLU A 63 5.91 -34.86 2.61
CA GLU A 63 6.34 -34.45 1.28
C GLU A 63 7.37 -33.34 1.39
N PRO A 64 8.51 -33.43 0.68
CA PRO A 64 9.54 -32.41 0.72
C PRO A 64 9.01 -31.02 0.36
N ALA A 65 9.58 -29.99 0.97
CA ALA A 65 9.41 -28.60 0.60
C ALA A 65 10.33 -28.24 -0.57
N ASP A 66 9.96 -27.23 -1.35
CA ASP A 66 10.82 -26.69 -2.40
C ASP A 66 11.86 -25.72 -1.81
N LEU A 67 11.44 -24.97 -0.77
CA LEU A 67 12.30 -24.01 -0.07
C LEU A 67 12.13 -24.17 1.45
N VAL A 68 13.23 -24.12 2.17
CA VAL A 68 13.27 -24.07 3.63
C VAL A 68 14.17 -22.93 4.08
N LEU A 69 13.65 -22.07 4.95
CA LEU A 69 14.43 -21.11 5.73
C LEU A 69 14.58 -21.69 7.13
N LYS A 70 15.79 -21.76 7.68
CA LYS A 70 16.05 -22.32 9.02
C LYS A 70 17.16 -21.59 9.75
N ASN A 71 17.34 -21.95 11.04
CA ASN A 71 18.39 -21.39 11.89
C ASN A 71 18.29 -19.85 12.00
N GLY A 72 17.08 -19.33 12.13
CA GLY A 72 16.82 -17.90 12.22
C GLY A 72 15.80 -17.53 13.30
N LYS A 73 15.49 -16.26 13.38
CA LYS A 73 14.33 -15.75 14.09
C LYS A 73 13.23 -15.47 13.08
N ILE A 74 12.11 -16.16 13.21
CA ILE A 74 10.93 -15.96 12.37
C ILE A 74 9.88 -15.24 13.21
N VAL A 75 9.55 -13.99 12.86
CA VAL A 75 8.41 -13.26 13.44
C VAL A 75 7.23 -13.44 12.50
N THR A 76 6.21 -14.16 12.95
CA THR A 76 5.16 -14.66 12.05
C THR A 76 4.02 -13.68 11.84
N VAL A 77 3.83 -12.72 12.74
CA VAL A 77 2.63 -11.85 12.82
C VAL A 77 1.34 -12.67 12.99
N ASP A 78 1.44 -13.90 13.49
CA ASP A 78 0.33 -14.75 13.91
C ASP A 78 0.29 -14.80 15.45
N GLU A 79 -0.80 -14.34 16.04
CA GLU A 79 -0.94 -14.26 17.51
C GLU A 79 -0.89 -15.63 18.18
N SER A 80 -1.31 -16.70 17.46
CA SER A 80 -1.27 -18.07 17.99
C SER A 80 0.14 -18.65 18.05
N LYS A 81 1.06 -18.13 17.22
CA LYS A 81 2.45 -18.57 17.15
C LYS A 81 3.34 -17.39 16.73
N PRO A 82 3.59 -16.41 17.60
CA PRO A 82 4.24 -15.16 17.22
C PRO A 82 5.69 -15.31 16.74
N GLU A 83 6.38 -16.37 17.16
CA GLU A 83 7.78 -16.64 16.79
C GLU A 83 8.00 -18.09 16.41
N ALA A 84 8.98 -18.33 15.54
CA ALA A 84 9.46 -19.65 15.12
C ALA A 84 10.97 -19.58 14.80
N GLN A 85 11.57 -20.71 14.38
CA GLN A 85 12.98 -20.79 13.96
C GLN A 85 13.12 -21.09 12.47
N ALA A 86 12.09 -21.69 11.87
CA ALA A 86 12.13 -22.13 10.48
C ALA A 86 10.75 -22.11 9.80
N VAL A 87 10.79 -22.00 8.46
CA VAL A 87 9.63 -22.04 7.56
C VAL A 87 9.90 -23.02 6.43
N ALA A 88 8.92 -23.85 6.07
CA ALA A 88 8.95 -24.71 4.89
C ALA A 88 7.89 -24.25 3.88
N VAL A 89 8.28 -24.16 2.61
CA VAL A 89 7.47 -23.67 1.49
C VAL A 89 7.38 -24.74 0.42
N ARG A 90 6.19 -24.95 -0.13
CA ARG A 90 5.97 -25.82 -1.29
C ARG A 90 5.14 -25.09 -2.32
N GLY A 91 5.63 -25.03 -3.56
CA GLY A 91 5.07 -24.17 -4.58
C GLY A 91 5.12 -22.70 -4.12
N ASP A 92 3.98 -22.09 -4.04
CA ASP A 92 3.81 -20.70 -3.62
C ASP A 92 3.30 -20.52 -2.18
N VAL A 93 3.07 -21.62 -1.44
CA VAL A 93 2.46 -21.58 -0.11
C VAL A 93 3.39 -22.06 1.01
N ILE A 94 3.20 -21.48 2.18
CA ILE A 94 3.83 -21.95 3.43
C ILE A 94 3.15 -23.26 3.85
N VAL A 95 3.92 -24.34 3.99
CA VAL A 95 3.38 -25.64 4.43
C VAL A 95 3.65 -25.94 5.91
N ALA A 96 4.65 -25.30 6.49
CA ALA A 96 4.94 -25.44 7.92
C ALA A 96 5.76 -24.27 8.47
N VAL A 97 5.51 -23.93 9.74
CA VAL A 97 6.27 -22.95 10.52
C VAL A 97 6.52 -23.53 11.90
N GLY A 98 7.76 -23.55 12.38
CA GLY A 98 8.06 -24.14 13.66
C GLY A 98 9.54 -24.11 14.05
N SER A 99 9.97 -25.08 14.89
CA SER A 99 11.38 -25.23 15.24
C SER A 99 12.17 -25.84 14.08
N ASP A 100 13.48 -25.63 14.05
CA ASP A 100 14.38 -26.25 13.06
C ASP A 100 14.19 -27.76 13.01
N LYS A 101 14.13 -28.41 14.17
CA LYS A 101 13.91 -29.87 14.28
C LYS A 101 12.60 -30.32 13.62
N MET A 102 11.54 -29.53 13.76
CA MET A 102 10.24 -29.85 13.12
C MET A 102 10.36 -29.72 11.60
N ILE A 103 11.02 -28.69 11.12
CA ILE A 103 11.12 -28.36 9.69
C ILE A 103 12.12 -29.28 8.96
N GLU A 104 13.10 -29.87 9.64
CA GLU A 104 14.01 -30.86 9.03
C GLU A 104 13.28 -32.01 8.30
N SER A 105 12.09 -32.39 8.79
CA SER A 105 11.28 -33.43 8.15
C SER A 105 10.71 -33.07 6.77
N TYR A 106 10.82 -31.79 6.38
CA TYR A 106 10.40 -31.28 5.07
C TYR A 106 11.56 -31.12 4.09
N ILE A 107 12.82 -31.36 4.53
CA ILE A 107 13.99 -31.26 3.68
C ILE A 107 14.18 -32.57 2.90
N GLY A 108 14.14 -32.49 1.58
CA GLY A 108 14.44 -33.56 0.63
C GLY A 108 15.69 -33.24 -0.21
N GLU A 109 15.98 -34.12 -1.16
CA GLU A 109 17.18 -33.99 -2.03
C GLU A 109 17.15 -32.71 -2.91
N THR A 110 15.97 -32.27 -3.31
CA THR A 110 15.75 -31.10 -4.19
C THR A 110 15.40 -29.82 -3.43
N THR A 111 15.24 -29.90 -2.10
CA THR A 111 14.88 -28.76 -1.28
C THR A 111 15.99 -27.71 -1.25
N LYS A 112 15.69 -26.49 -1.67
CA LYS A 112 16.60 -25.35 -1.46
C LYS A 112 16.56 -24.94 0.01
N VAL A 113 17.70 -24.92 0.66
CA VAL A 113 17.80 -24.53 2.07
C VAL A 113 18.54 -23.20 2.18
N ILE A 114 17.91 -22.23 2.85
CA ILE A 114 18.53 -20.98 3.27
C ILE A 114 18.81 -21.09 4.76
N ASP A 115 20.08 -21.04 5.13
CA ASP A 115 20.52 -20.87 6.52
C ASP A 115 20.48 -19.38 6.85
N LEU A 116 19.65 -19.01 7.79
CA LEU A 116 19.45 -17.61 8.18
C LEU A 116 20.55 -17.10 9.11
N ASP A 117 21.37 -18.00 9.70
CA ASP A 117 22.45 -17.63 10.61
C ASP A 117 22.01 -16.62 11.69
N GLY A 118 20.88 -16.90 12.34
CA GLY A 118 20.28 -16.05 13.35
C GLY A 118 19.57 -14.77 12.83
N LYS A 119 19.52 -14.54 11.53
CA LYS A 119 18.86 -13.37 10.92
C LYS A 119 17.35 -13.44 11.06
N LEU A 120 16.72 -12.26 10.97
CA LEU A 120 15.28 -12.11 11.08
C LEU A 120 14.59 -12.38 9.74
N ALA A 121 13.54 -13.22 9.76
CA ALA A 121 12.57 -13.32 8.67
C ALA A 121 11.18 -12.90 9.17
N ILE A 122 10.49 -12.12 8.36
CA ILE A 122 9.16 -11.55 8.62
C ILE A 122 8.26 -11.80 7.41
N PRO A 123 6.92 -11.65 7.52
CA PRO A 123 6.08 -11.55 6.33
C PRO A 123 6.58 -10.44 5.43
N GLY A 124 6.51 -10.63 4.13
CA GLY A 124 6.91 -9.61 3.18
C GLY A 124 6.22 -8.27 3.47
N PHE A 125 6.96 -7.18 3.33
CA PHE A 125 6.38 -5.86 3.51
C PHE A 125 5.29 -5.60 2.47
N ILE A 126 4.20 -4.98 2.91
CA ILE A 126 3.11 -4.48 2.08
C ILE A 126 3.18 -2.96 2.08
N GLU A 127 3.58 -2.38 0.96
CA GLU A 127 3.46 -0.94 0.73
C GLU A 127 1.98 -0.61 0.54
N SER A 128 1.34 -0.03 1.55
CA SER A 128 -0.12 0.16 1.50
C SER A 128 -0.56 1.44 0.79
N HIS A 129 0.35 2.32 0.42
CA HIS A 129 0.08 3.53 -0.35
C HIS A 129 1.34 4.05 -1.04
N GLY A 130 1.39 3.93 -2.34
CA GLY A 130 2.43 4.51 -3.17
C GLY A 130 1.99 4.59 -4.63
N HIS A 131 2.84 5.16 -5.49
CA HIS A 131 2.56 5.37 -6.91
C HIS A 131 3.56 4.58 -7.75
N PHE A 132 3.21 3.33 -8.07
CA PHE A 132 4.13 2.34 -8.62
C PHE A 132 4.85 2.82 -9.89
N THR A 133 4.11 3.28 -10.89
CA THR A 133 4.73 3.79 -12.12
C THR A 133 5.52 5.09 -11.89
N SER A 134 5.15 5.88 -10.88
CA SER A 134 5.90 7.10 -10.54
C SER A 134 7.26 6.79 -9.91
N ILE A 135 7.40 5.66 -9.20
CA ILE A 135 8.70 5.17 -8.71
C ILE A 135 9.63 4.88 -9.89
N GLY A 136 9.18 4.09 -10.88
CA GLY A 136 9.98 3.82 -12.06
C GLY A 136 10.35 5.08 -12.82
N ARG A 137 9.40 5.97 -13.03
CA ARG A 137 9.63 7.26 -13.67
C ARG A 137 10.63 8.15 -12.91
N SER A 138 10.62 8.13 -11.57
CA SER A 138 11.57 8.88 -10.76
C SER A 138 13.02 8.42 -10.97
N LYS A 139 13.22 7.13 -11.30
CA LYS A 139 14.56 6.60 -11.62
C LYS A 139 15.09 7.04 -12.99
N MET A 140 14.21 7.59 -13.84
CA MET A 140 14.55 8.14 -15.15
C MET A 140 14.70 9.67 -15.14
N GLN A 141 14.57 10.31 -13.98
CA GLN A 141 14.61 11.77 -13.80
C GLN A 141 15.75 12.16 -12.86
N LEU A 142 16.07 13.46 -12.82
CA LEU A 142 17.04 13.98 -11.85
C LEU A 142 16.51 13.78 -10.43
N ASP A 143 17.30 13.12 -9.60
CA ASP A 143 16.98 12.94 -8.18
C ASP A 143 17.37 14.20 -7.39
N LEU A 144 16.35 14.85 -6.82
CA LEU A 144 16.49 16.06 -6.02
C LEU A 144 16.05 15.84 -4.56
N MET A 145 15.88 14.59 -4.13
CA MET A 145 15.36 14.24 -2.79
C MET A 145 16.30 14.69 -1.66
N ASN A 146 17.62 14.65 -1.91
CA ASN A 146 18.64 14.90 -0.90
C ASN A 146 19.34 16.26 -1.05
N VAL A 147 18.86 17.13 -1.96
CA VAL A 147 19.42 18.47 -2.14
C VAL A 147 19.17 19.33 -0.91
N LYS A 148 20.19 20.05 -0.48
CA LYS A 148 20.18 20.84 0.74
C LYS A 148 19.77 22.30 0.51
N ASN A 149 19.80 22.77 -0.73
CA ASN A 149 19.46 24.15 -1.07
C ASN A 149 19.21 24.30 -2.57
N TRP A 150 18.78 25.50 -2.98
CA TRP A 150 18.50 25.82 -4.37
C TRP A 150 19.76 25.82 -5.26
N ASP A 151 20.91 26.16 -4.71
CA ASP A 151 22.17 26.21 -5.47
C ASP A 151 22.58 24.80 -5.94
N GLU A 152 22.33 23.76 -5.11
CA GLU A 152 22.55 22.36 -5.49
C GLU A 152 21.59 21.90 -6.60
N VAL A 153 20.32 22.33 -6.57
CA VAL A 153 19.36 22.06 -7.66
C VAL A 153 19.88 22.63 -8.97
N ILE A 154 20.34 23.91 -8.96
CA ILE A 154 20.89 24.56 -10.12
C ILE A 154 22.12 23.81 -10.66
N ALA A 155 23.01 23.35 -9.77
CA ALA A 155 24.22 22.62 -10.17
C ALA A 155 23.87 21.28 -10.84
N ILE A 156 22.89 20.52 -10.31
CA ILE A 156 22.43 19.25 -10.89
C ILE A 156 21.84 19.47 -12.29
N VAL A 157 20.99 20.49 -12.45
CA VAL A 157 20.43 20.83 -13.77
C VAL A 157 21.50 21.31 -14.75
N ALA A 158 22.45 22.13 -14.30
CA ALA A 158 23.55 22.59 -15.14
C ALA A 158 24.43 21.43 -15.66
N GLU A 159 24.59 20.37 -14.86
CA GLU A 159 25.29 19.17 -15.31
C GLU A 159 24.47 18.41 -16.36
N ALA A 160 23.16 18.21 -16.11
CA ALA A 160 22.26 17.50 -17.03
C ALA A 160 22.16 18.21 -18.40
N VAL A 161 22.20 19.53 -18.44
CA VAL A 161 22.18 20.32 -19.70
C VAL A 161 23.32 19.94 -20.63
N LYS A 162 24.49 19.53 -20.10
CA LYS A 162 25.64 19.17 -20.94
C LYS A 162 25.39 17.96 -21.84
N ASP A 163 24.57 17.04 -21.38
CA ASP A 163 24.26 15.79 -22.06
C ASP A 163 22.88 15.80 -22.75
N THR A 164 22.10 16.89 -22.58
CA THR A 164 20.75 17.04 -23.12
C THR A 164 20.76 17.93 -24.37
N LYS A 165 20.13 17.49 -25.47
CA LYS A 165 20.06 18.28 -26.69
C LYS A 165 19.17 19.52 -26.51
N PRO A 166 19.47 20.65 -27.17
CA PRO A 166 18.56 21.79 -27.17
C PRO A 166 17.13 21.41 -27.55
N GLY A 167 16.15 21.88 -26.80
CA GLY A 167 14.74 21.60 -26.97
C GLY A 167 14.24 20.34 -26.24
N GLU A 168 15.12 19.42 -25.85
CA GLU A 168 14.74 18.27 -25.02
C GLU A 168 14.43 18.71 -23.59
N TRP A 169 13.38 18.14 -23.00
CA TRP A 169 12.96 18.42 -21.63
C TRP A 169 13.91 17.80 -20.59
N ILE A 170 14.27 18.58 -19.60
CA ILE A 170 14.96 18.11 -18.39
C ILE A 170 13.94 18.02 -17.27
N LEU A 171 13.77 16.81 -16.75
CA LEU A 171 12.81 16.52 -15.69
C LEU A 171 13.55 16.14 -14.41
N GLY A 172 13.03 16.58 -13.27
CA GLY A 172 13.56 16.22 -11.97
C GLY A 172 12.45 16.13 -10.93
N ARG A 173 12.76 15.49 -9.80
CA ARG A 173 11.83 15.32 -8.71
C ARG A 173 12.53 15.32 -7.35
N GLY A 174 11.86 15.86 -6.33
CA GLY A 174 12.24 15.64 -4.95
C GLY A 174 12.66 16.88 -4.18
N TRP A 175 12.77 18.05 -4.82
CA TRP A 175 13.07 19.27 -4.09
C TRP A 175 11.98 19.62 -3.08
N HIS A 176 12.39 20.20 -1.91
CA HIS A 176 11.47 20.58 -0.84
C HIS A 176 12.06 21.75 -0.05
N GLN A 177 11.51 22.94 -0.19
CA GLN A 177 12.06 24.18 0.37
C GLN A 177 12.12 24.18 1.91
N GLU A 178 11.23 23.47 2.58
CA GLU A 178 11.24 23.39 4.06
C GLU A 178 12.36 22.45 4.60
N LYS A 179 12.97 21.65 3.72
CA LYS A 179 14.11 20.77 4.06
C LYS A 179 15.47 21.42 3.74
N TRP A 180 15.47 22.64 3.19
CA TRP A 180 16.69 23.33 2.81
C TRP A 180 17.38 24.00 4.00
N ASP A 181 18.70 23.96 4.01
CA ASP A 181 19.55 24.59 5.00
C ASP A 181 19.67 26.12 4.82
N LYS A 182 19.26 26.63 3.66
CA LYS A 182 19.35 28.03 3.27
C LYS A 182 18.11 28.46 2.48
N THR A 183 17.40 29.46 2.98
CA THR A 183 16.32 30.10 2.22
C THR A 183 16.88 30.82 1.00
N PRO A 184 16.32 30.63 -0.21
CA PRO A 184 16.75 31.34 -1.40
C PRO A 184 16.63 32.87 -1.25
N ASP A 185 17.52 33.64 -1.89
CA ASP A 185 17.45 35.10 -1.93
C ASP A 185 17.75 35.58 -3.36
N PRO A 186 16.83 36.28 -4.05
CA PRO A 186 15.47 36.64 -3.60
C PRO A 186 14.49 35.49 -3.56
N ASN A 187 13.38 35.65 -2.83
CA ASN A 187 12.33 34.62 -2.72
C ASN A 187 10.92 35.25 -2.62
N VAL A 188 9.88 34.40 -2.84
CA VAL A 188 8.48 34.67 -2.52
C VAL A 188 8.03 33.51 -1.61
N ASP A 189 7.68 33.82 -0.37
CA ASP A 189 7.25 32.82 0.62
C ASP A 189 8.25 31.64 0.78
N GLY A 190 9.55 31.92 0.73
CA GLY A 190 10.62 30.93 0.81
C GLY A 190 10.92 30.18 -0.51
N LEU A 191 10.20 30.48 -1.59
CA LEU A 191 10.37 29.86 -2.90
C LEU A 191 11.27 30.71 -3.80
N PRO A 192 12.23 30.11 -4.54
CA PRO A 192 13.16 30.82 -5.40
C PRO A 192 12.49 31.35 -6.66
N TYR A 193 13.16 32.30 -7.32
CA TYR A 193 12.83 32.71 -8.69
C TYR A 193 13.49 31.78 -9.71
N HIS A 194 12.86 31.62 -10.88
CA HIS A 194 13.36 30.80 -11.98
C HIS A 194 14.64 31.29 -12.65
N HIS A 195 15.10 32.50 -12.36
CA HIS A 195 16.14 33.20 -13.14
C HIS A 195 17.44 32.41 -13.26
N GLU A 196 17.99 31.89 -12.14
CA GLU A 196 19.24 31.13 -12.17
C GLU A 196 19.04 29.77 -12.87
N LEU A 197 17.91 29.12 -12.66
CA LEU A 197 17.54 27.89 -13.39
C LEU A 197 17.49 28.16 -14.90
N SER A 198 16.84 29.26 -15.31
CA SER A 198 16.72 29.65 -16.72
C SER A 198 18.04 30.03 -17.36
N LYS A 199 18.96 30.57 -16.58
CA LYS A 199 20.31 30.95 -17.04
C LYS A 199 21.16 29.71 -17.35
N VAL A 200 21.07 28.65 -16.55
CA VAL A 200 21.85 27.42 -16.79
C VAL A 200 21.19 26.50 -17.83
N SER A 201 19.91 26.71 -18.15
CA SER A 201 19.13 25.89 -19.11
C SER A 201 18.38 26.75 -20.14
N PRO A 202 19.07 27.64 -20.91
CA PRO A 202 18.38 28.58 -21.78
C PRO A 202 17.64 27.92 -22.95
N ASP A 203 18.17 26.82 -23.45
CA ASP A 203 17.66 26.12 -24.63
C ASP A 203 16.82 24.87 -24.29
N ASN A 204 16.83 24.43 -23.03
CA ASN A 204 16.12 23.25 -22.58
C ASN A 204 14.95 23.64 -21.66
N PRO A 205 13.73 23.20 -21.94
CA PRO A 205 12.64 23.34 -20.98
C PRO A 205 12.91 22.44 -19.77
N VAL A 206 12.77 23.01 -18.56
CA VAL A 206 12.99 22.30 -17.30
C VAL A 206 11.71 22.31 -16.48
N PHE A 207 11.32 21.13 -15.98
CA PHE A 207 10.24 21.00 -15.01
C PHE A 207 10.66 20.09 -13.86
N LEU A 208 10.72 20.64 -12.66
CA LEU A 208 11.16 19.97 -11.44
C LEU A 208 9.96 19.79 -10.51
N SER A 209 9.53 18.56 -10.32
CA SER A 209 8.42 18.23 -9.41
C SER A 209 8.88 18.34 -7.96
N HIS A 210 8.10 19.01 -7.12
CA HIS A 210 8.28 19.01 -5.67
C HIS A 210 8.14 17.59 -5.09
N ALA A 211 8.78 17.30 -3.97
CA ALA A 211 8.71 15.99 -3.31
C ALA A 211 7.28 15.51 -3.13
N SER A 212 6.39 16.38 -2.63
CA SER A 212 4.96 16.04 -2.43
C SER A 212 4.17 15.75 -3.72
N GLY A 213 4.68 16.13 -4.90
CA GLY A 213 3.94 16.07 -6.16
C GLY A 213 2.88 17.18 -6.34
N HIS A 214 2.56 17.92 -5.30
CA HIS A 214 1.54 18.98 -5.29
C HIS A 214 2.05 20.35 -5.76
N SER A 215 3.33 20.45 -6.11
CA SER A 215 3.94 21.66 -6.67
C SER A 215 4.99 21.29 -7.73
N GLY A 216 5.26 22.20 -8.65
CA GLY A 216 6.29 22.04 -9.67
C GLY A 216 6.99 23.35 -9.94
N PHE A 217 8.26 23.27 -10.40
CA PHE A 217 9.09 24.40 -10.73
C PHE A 217 9.48 24.37 -12.21
N ALA A 218 9.19 25.43 -12.94
CA ALA A 218 9.50 25.56 -14.36
C ALA A 218 10.50 26.68 -14.61
N ASN A 219 11.41 26.47 -15.56
CA ASN A 219 12.27 27.55 -16.06
C ASN A 219 11.53 28.43 -17.09
N ALA A 220 12.19 29.51 -17.54
CA ALA A 220 11.59 30.42 -18.53
C ALA A 220 11.20 29.70 -19.83
N LYS A 221 12.03 28.74 -20.30
CA LYS A 221 11.77 28.00 -21.55
C LYS A 221 10.52 27.11 -21.44
N ALA A 222 10.32 26.44 -20.33
CA ALA A 222 9.11 25.65 -20.08
C ALA A 222 7.85 26.53 -19.95
N MET A 223 7.97 27.71 -19.32
CA MET A 223 6.87 28.68 -19.24
C MET A 223 6.54 29.28 -20.61
N GLU A 224 7.54 29.56 -21.44
CA GLU A 224 7.37 30.03 -22.82
C GLU A 224 6.56 29.01 -23.64
N LEU A 225 6.94 27.74 -23.60
CA LEU A 225 6.23 26.66 -24.30
C LEU A 225 4.80 26.48 -23.78
N GLY A 226 4.57 26.69 -22.49
CA GLY A 226 3.24 26.67 -21.88
C GLY A 226 2.41 27.93 -22.11
N ASN A 227 2.92 28.93 -22.83
CA ASN A 227 2.30 30.24 -23.01
C ASN A 227 1.94 30.92 -21.68
N ILE A 228 2.76 30.73 -20.65
CA ILE A 228 2.51 31.24 -19.29
C ILE A 228 3.17 32.61 -19.16
N THR A 229 2.34 33.61 -18.84
CA THR A 229 2.74 35.01 -18.69
C THR A 229 2.20 35.60 -17.39
N LYS A 230 2.49 36.86 -17.10
CA LYS A 230 1.91 37.59 -15.97
C LYS A 230 0.37 37.67 -16.03
N ASP A 231 -0.21 37.63 -17.25
CA ASP A 231 -1.63 37.75 -17.50
C ASP A 231 -2.36 36.40 -17.47
N THR A 232 -1.62 35.29 -17.34
CA THR A 232 -2.21 33.96 -17.22
C THR A 232 -2.95 33.85 -15.87
N PRO A 233 -4.26 33.53 -15.88
CA PRO A 233 -5.04 33.38 -14.66
C PRO A 233 -4.72 32.06 -13.95
N ASP A 234 -4.96 32.03 -12.65
CA ASP A 234 -4.93 30.78 -11.90
C ASP A 234 -6.06 29.85 -12.37
N PRO A 235 -5.76 28.57 -12.63
CA PRO A 235 -6.82 27.61 -12.94
C PRO A 235 -7.59 27.23 -11.67
N PRO A 236 -8.85 26.75 -11.81
CA PRO A 236 -9.61 26.24 -10.68
C PRO A 236 -8.83 25.17 -9.90
N GLY A 237 -8.71 25.34 -8.59
CA GLY A 237 -7.97 24.39 -7.71
C GLY A 237 -6.44 24.46 -7.85
N GLY A 238 -5.87 25.53 -8.39
CA GLY A 238 -4.42 25.71 -8.53
C GLY A 238 -4.00 27.17 -8.44
N GLU A 239 -2.69 27.39 -8.23
CA GLU A 239 -2.09 28.70 -8.07
C GLU A 239 -0.79 28.81 -8.87
N ILE A 240 -0.62 29.88 -9.64
CA ILE A 240 0.65 30.32 -10.23
C ILE A 240 1.29 31.29 -9.23
N VAL A 241 2.38 30.88 -8.59
CA VAL A 241 3.04 31.77 -7.64
C VAL A 241 3.69 32.93 -8.39
N LYS A 242 3.30 34.15 -8.02
CA LYS A 242 3.73 35.39 -8.69
C LYS A 242 4.46 36.33 -7.72
N ASP A 243 5.36 37.12 -8.26
CA ASP A 243 6.04 38.20 -7.53
C ASP A 243 5.06 39.37 -7.25
N PRO A 244 5.45 40.38 -6.44
CA PRO A 244 4.60 41.56 -6.19
C PRO A 244 4.25 42.38 -7.43
N LYS A 245 4.92 42.16 -8.57
CA LYS A 245 4.65 42.81 -9.87
C LYS A 245 3.72 41.94 -10.76
N GLY A 246 3.33 40.78 -10.28
CA GLY A 246 2.48 39.84 -11.00
C GLY A 246 3.21 38.87 -11.94
N ASN A 247 4.55 38.86 -11.96
CA ASN A 247 5.30 37.95 -12.82
C ASN A 247 5.39 36.55 -12.18
N PRO A 248 5.15 35.46 -12.93
CA PRO A 248 5.38 34.11 -12.45
C PRO A 248 6.82 33.90 -12.00
N ILE A 249 7.03 33.36 -10.80
CA ILE A 249 8.38 33.07 -10.32
C ILE A 249 8.92 31.71 -10.78
N GLY A 250 8.09 30.91 -11.45
CA GLY A 250 8.39 29.55 -11.91
C GLY A 250 7.69 28.45 -11.10
N VAL A 251 7.01 28.76 -10.01
CA VAL A 251 6.34 27.78 -9.15
C VAL A 251 4.84 27.69 -9.46
N PHE A 252 4.37 26.45 -9.59
CA PHE A 252 2.99 26.09 -9.92
C PHE A 252 2.46 25.11 -8.88
N ARG A 253 1.36 25.45 -8.19
CA ARG A 253 0.72 24.62 -7.17
C ARG A 253 -0.49 23.90 -7.74
N GLU A 254 -0.70 22.68 -7.30
CA GLU A 254 -1.85 21.82 -7.60
C GLU A 254 -2.19 21.78 -9.11
N THR A 255 -3.42 22.09 -9.51
CA THR A 255 -3.85 22.02 -10.90
C THR A 255 -3.10 22.98 -11.83
N ALA A 256 -2.45 24.02 -11.29
CA ALA A 256 -1.66 24.95 -12.10
C ALA A 256 -0.43 24.27 -12.77
N GLN A 257 0.09 23.18 -12.20
CA GLN A 257 1.12 22.37 -12.84
C GLN A 257 0.69 21.89 -14.24
N GLY A 258 -0.62 21.69 -14.44
CA GLY A 258 -1.20 21.26 -15.72
C GLY A 258 -0.91 22.21 -16.87
N LEU A 259 -0.64 23.48 -16.60
CA LEU A 259 -0.28 24.46 -17.63
C LEU A 259 1.07 24.12 -18.28
N VAL A 260 2.08 23.75 -17.45
CA VAL A 260 3.40 23.34 -17.94
C VAL A 260 3.40 21.92 -18.48
N ARG A 261 2.70 20.99 -17.77
CA ARG A 261 2.62 19.58 -18.18
C ARG A 261 1.92 19.39 -19.53
N ARG A 262 1.05 20.31 -19.94
CA ARG A 262 0.43 20.27 -21.27
C ARG A 262 1.48 20.49 -22.35
N ALA A 263 2.34 21.51 -22.21
CA ALA A 263 3.43 21.74 -23.15
C ALA A 263 4.44 20.57 -23.18
N GLN A 264 4.67 19.93 -22.02
CA GLN A 264 5.47 18.71 -21.97
C GLN A 264 4.78 17.54 -22.70
N SER A 265 3.45 17.39 -22.54
CA SER A 265 2.68 16.36 -23.25
C SER A 265 2.74 16.55 -24.76
N ASP A 266 2.57 17.78 -25.24
CA ASP A 266 2.66 18.11 -26.67
C ASP A 266 4.02 17.69 -27.26
N TYR A 267 5.12 17.93 -26.54
CA TYR A 267 6.46 17.45 -26.91
C TYR A 267 6.54 15.91 -26.90
N MET A 268 5.94 15.25 -25.89
CA MET A 268 5.95 13.80 -25.79
C MET A 268 5.11 13.12 -26.89
N ASP A 269 4.07 13.79 -27.38
CA ASP A 269 3.20 13.28 -28.45
C ASP A 269 3.90 13.20 -29.82
N GLU A 270 5.07 13.84 -29.98
CA GLU A 270 5.91 13.71 -31.19
C GLU A 270 6.67 12.37 -31.24
N ARG A 271 6.68 11.59 -30.16
CA ARG A 271 7.36 10.30 -30.08
C ARG A 271 6.57 9.21 -30.82
N THR A 272 7.29 8.21 -31.36
CA THR A 272 6.65 7.03 -31.94
C THR A 272 5.97 6.17 -30.87
N LEU A 273 4.95 5.41 -31.24
CA LEU A 273 4.28 4.47 -30.34
C LEU A 273 5.27 3.48 -29.71
N ASP A 274 6.23 2.96 -30.50
CA ASP A 274 7.25 2.02 -30.00
C ASP A 274 8.13 2.65 -28.89
N GLN A 275 8.46 3.95 -29.01
CA GLN A 275 9.23 4.67 -27.99
C GLN A 275 8.42 4.86 -26.71
N VAL A 276 7.13 5.19 -26.84
CA VAL A 276 6.21 5.33 -25.71
C VAL A 276 6.02 4.00 -24.98
N ASP A 277 5.83 2.91 -25.72
CA ASP A 277 5.64 1.59 -25.14
C ASP A 277 6.92 1.07 -24.48
N ALA A 278 8.09 1.30 -25.09
CA ALA A 278 9.37 0.93 -24.50
C ALA A 278 9.59 1.66 -23.14
N GLU A 279 9.31 2.97 -23.08
CA GLU A 279 9.41 3.73 -21.82
C GLU A 279 8.42 3.22 -20.76
N ARG A 280 7.16 2.93 -21.15
CA ARG A 280 6.15 2.40 -20.21
C ARG A 280 6.58 1.05 -19.63
N ILE A 281 7.18 0.18 -20.44
CA ILE A 281 7.75 -1.09 -19.98
C ILE A 281 8.90 -0.85 -19.01
N GLU A 282 9.86 0.00 -19.37
CA GLU A 282 11.02 0.33 -18.54
C GLU A 282 10.59 0.90 -17.17
N ILE A 283 9.59 1.78 -17.14
CA ILE A 283 9.02 2.33 -15.91
C ILE A 283 8.53 1.22 -14.97
N VAL A 284 7.80 0.24 -15.49
CA VAL A 284 7.29 -0.87 -14.66
C VAL A 284 8.44 -1.76 -14.17
N GLU A 285 9.41 -2.08 -15.01
CA GLU A 285 10.58 -2.89 -14.65
C GLU A 285 11.45 -2.21 -13.59
N LEU A 286 11.65 -0.90 -13.67
CA LEU A 286 12.39 -0.11 -12.68
C LEU A 286 11.67 -0.05 -11.34
N ALA A 287 10.35 0.15 -11.35
CA ALA A 287 9.52 0.18 -10.14
C ALA A 287 9.53 -1.19 -9.43
N ASP A 288 9.33 -2.26 -10.17
CA ASP A 288 9.35 -3.63 -9.65
C ASP A 288 10.70 -3.96 -9.00
N LYS A 289 11.79 -3.69 -9.71
CA LYS A 289 13.15 -3.89 -9.20
C LYS A 289 13.43 -3.10 -7.92
N GLU A 290 13.00 -1.85 -7.86
CA GLU A 290 13.19 -1.02 -6.67
C GLU A 290 12.41 -1.61 -5.48
N CYS A 291 11.13 -1.92 -5.65
CA CYS A 291 10.28 -2.47 -4.60
C CYS A 291 10.82 -3.81 -4.06
N ILE A 292 11.16 -4.76 -4.93
CA ILE A 292 11.68 -6.06 -4.47
C ILE A 292 13.05 -5.92 -3.77
N SER A 293 13.89 -4.97 -4.16
CA SER A 293 15.17 -4.72 -3.49
C SER A 293 15.02 -4.20 -2.07
N LYS A 294 13.88 -3.59 -1.75
CA LYS A 294 13.51 -3.03 -0.44
C LYS A 294 12.67 -4.00 0.42
N GLY A 295 12.48 -5.25 -0.02
CA GLY A 295 11.74 -6.26 0.75
C GLY A 295 10.23 -6.18 0.61
N ILE A 296 9.72 -5.37 -0.32
CA ILE A 296 8.29 -5.23 -0.60
C ILE A 296 7.85 -6.40 -1.47
N THR A 297 6.84 -7.13 -1.01
CA THR A 297 6.24 -8.27 -1.73
C THR A 297 4.87 -7.96 -2.30
N SER A 298 4.20 -6.95 -1.74
CA SER A 298 2.90 -6.45 -2.23
C SER A 298 2.87 -4.94 -2.17
N PHE A 299 2.22 -4.32 -3.17
CA PHE A 299 2.18 -2.87 -3.35
C PHE A 299 0.76 -2.41 -3.69
N HIS A 300 0.22 -1.47 -2.90
CA HIS A 300 -1.06 -0.83 -3.20
C HIS A 300 -0.81 0.44 -4.01
N ASP A 301 -1.08 0.36 -5.29
CA ASP A 301 -0.88 1.46 -6.24
C ASP A 301 -2.01 2.47 -6.15
N ALA A 302 -1.69 3.65 -5.65
CA ALA A 302 -2.64 4.69 -5.26
C ALA A 302 -3.10 5.55 -6.43
N GLY A 303 -3.54 4.91 -7.49
CA GLY A 303 -4.25 5.52 -8.60
C GLY A 303 -3.61 5.31 -9.97
N SER A 304 -4.11 4.31 -10.69
CA SER A 304 -3.73 4.03 -12.07
C SER A 304 -4.89 4.20 -13.04
N SER A 305 -4.57 4.72 -14.24
CA SER A 305 -5.50 4.78 -15.36
C SER A 305 -5.80 3.38 -15.91
N TYR A 306 -6.90 3.22 -16.63
CA TYR A 306 -7.24 1.96 -17.31
C TYR A 306 -6.11 1.47 -18.23
N GLY A 307 -5.46 2.37 -18.97
CA GLY A 307 -4.33 2.00 -19.82
C GLY A 307 -3.10 1.52 -19.04
N THR A 308 -2.89 2.02 -17.82
CA THR A 308 -1.84 1.51 -16.92
C THR A 308 -2.21 0.14 -16.34
N ILE A 309 -3.48 -0.05 -15.99
CA ILE A 309 -3.99 -1.35 -15.53
C ILE A 309 -3.85 -2.42 -16.64
N ASP A 310 -4.13 -2.07 -17.89
CA ASP A 310 -3.93 -2.98 -19.03
C ASP A 310 -2.45 -3.36 -19.20
N LEU A 311 -1.51 -2.42 -19.00
CA LEU A 311 -0.09 -2.72 -18.99
C LEU A 311 0.29 -3.68 -17.85
N PHE A 312 -0.24 -3.49 -16.65
CA PHE A 312 -0.01 -4.42 -15.52
C PHE A 312 -0.55 -5.83 -15.83
N LYS A 313 -1.71 -5.95 -16.49
CA LYS A 313 -2.24 -7.24 -16.95
C LYS A 313 -1.26 -7.96 -17.88
N GLU A 314 -0.68 -7.24 -18.84
CA GLU A 314 0.33 -7.81 -19.75
C GLU A 314 1.57 -8.29 -19.00
N PHE A 315 2.06 -7.53 -18.02
CA PHE A 315 3.21 -7.94 -17.21
C PHE A 315 2.93 -9.22 -16.41
N VAL A 316 1.75 -9.31 -15.83
CA VAL A 316 1.30 -10.49 -15.09
C VAL A 316 1.13 -11.70 -16.01
N GLU A 317 0.51 -11.55 -17.19
CA GLU A 317 0.37 -12.63 -18.19
C GLU A 317 1.70 -13.16 -18.68
N LYS A 318 2.70 -12.27 -18.81
CA LYS A 318 4.07 -12.63 -19.18
C LYS A 318 4.91 -13.15 -18.01
N GLY A 319 4.37 -13.15 -16.79
CA GLY A 319 5.10 -13.57 -15.57
C GLY A 319 6.31 -12.68 -15.24
N LYS A 320 6.25 -11.39 -15.59
CA LYS A 320 7.36 -10.43 -15.46
C LYS A 320 7.26 -9.55 -14.23
N LEU A 321 6.19 -9.63 -13.44
CA LEU A 321 6.00 -8.83 -12.24
C LEU A 321 6.50 -9.60 -11.01
N GLY A 322 7.45 -9.02 -10.28
CA GLY A 322 8.02 -9.59 -9.07
C GLY A 322 7.18 -9.34 -7.84
N VAL A 323 6.59 -8.13 -7.71
CA VAL A 323 5.67 -7.78 -6.61
C VAL A 323 4.22 -8.11 -6.96
N ARG A 324 3.36 -8.19 -5.93
CA ARG A 324 1.90 -8.25 -6.12
C ARG A 324 1.34 -6.84 -6.11
N LEU A 325 0.44 -6.53 -7.03
CA LEU A 325 -0.22 -5.23 -7.13
C LEU A 325 -1.68 -5.29 -6.68
N TYR A 326 -2.03 -4.42 -5.75
CA TYR A 326 -3.41 -4.03 -5.45
C TYR A 326 -3.65 -2.64 -5.99
N VAL A 327 -4.39 -2.52 -7.08
CA VAL A 327 -4.48 -1.28 -7.86
C VAL A 327 -5.80 -0.56 -7.59
N MET A 328 -5.71 0.73 -7.34
CA MET A 328 -6.83 1.66 -7.23
C MET A 328 -7.07 2.32 -8.59
N ALA A 329 -8.20 2.06 -9.24
CA ALA A 329 -8.53 2.69 -10.50
C ALA A 329 -8.75 4.21 -10.32
N SER A 330 -8.12 5.00 -11.17
CA SER A 330 -8.27 6.46 -11.20
C SER A 330 -8.81 6.90 -12.56
N ALA A 331 -10.07 7.35 -12.58
CA ALA A 331 -10.78 7.76 -13.78
C ALA A 331 -11.88 8.76 -13.43
N SER A 332 -12.39 9.53 -14.41
CA SER A 332 -13.55 10.39 -14.21
C SER A 332 -14.81 9.60 -13.86
N ASN A 333 -15.80 10.22 -13.23
CA ASN A 333 -17.06 9.54 -12.90
C ASN A 333 -17.77 8.98 -14.13
N ASP A 334 -17.68 9.65 -15.28
CA ASP A 334 -18.25 9.14 -16.54
C ASP A 334 -17.55 7.87 -17.00
N GLN A 335 -16.22 7.85 -16.98
CA GLN A 335 -15.42 6.66 -17.30
C GLN A 335 -15.65 5.52 -16.30
N LEU A 336 -15.83 5.85 -15.01
CA LEU A 336 -16.15 4.84 -13.99
C LEU A 336 -17.51 4.20 -14.27
N ARG A 337 -18.57 4.99 -14.57
CA ARG A 337 -19.90 4.47 -14.92
C ARG A 337 -19.86 3.56 -16.14
N GLU A 338 -19.06 3.92 -17.14
CA GLU A 338 -19.00 3.20 -18.40
C GLU A 338 -18.19 1.91 -18.30
N ARG A 339 -17.01 1.95 -17.62
CA ARG A 339 -16.00 0.91 -17.78
C ARG A 339 -15.56 0.20 -16.50
N LEU A 340 -15.95 0.68 -15.30
CA LEU A 340 -15.44 0.16 -14.04
C LEU A 340 -15.60 -1.38 -13.89
N SER A 341 -16.74 -1.91 -14.33
CA SER A 341 -17.05 -3.35 -14.26
C SER A 341 -16.09 -4.22 -15.07
N GLU A 342 -15.52 -3.69 -16.16
CA GLU A 342 -14.52 -4.40 -17.01
C GLU A 342 -13.18 -4.59 -16.29
N TYR A 343 -12.91 -3.73 -15.30
CA TYR A 343 -11.65 -3.70 -14.56
C TYR A 343 -11.73 -4.29 -13.15
N ARG A 344 -12.82 -5.00 -12.82
CA ARG A 344 -12.88 -5.72 -11.55
C ARG A 344 -12.09 -7.02 -11.64
N ILE A 345 -10.85 -7.00 -11.18
CA ILE A 345 -9.89 -8.10 -11.26
C ILE A 345 -9.54 -8.56 -9.85
N ILE A 346 -9.63 -9.86 -9.58
CA ILE A 346 -9.28 -10.44 -8.28
C ILE A 346 -8.29 -11.58 -8.48
N GLY A 347 -7.06 -11.40 -8.02
CA GLY A 347 -6.05 -12.45 -7.95
C GLY A 347 -5.54 -12.97 -9.30
N MET A 348 -5.55 -12.14 -10.35
CA MET A 348 -5.02 -12.53 -11.67
C MET A 348 -3.53 -12.92 -11.56
N GLY A 349 -3.10 -13.92 -12.33
CA GLY A 349 -1.70 -14.34 -12.42
C GLY A 349 -1.14 -14.83 -11.08
N ASN A 350 -1.80 -15.76 -10.44
CA ASN A 350 -1.39 -16.30 -9.14
C ASN A 350 -1.31 -15.20 -8.05
N ASN A 351 -2.37 -14.41 -7.95
CA ASN A 351 -2.51 -13.30 -7.01
C ASN A 351 -1.49 -12.14 -7.21
N HIS A 352 -0.97 -11.92 -8.43
CA HIS A 352 -0.10 -10.78 -8.71
C HIS A 352 -0.86 -9.50 -9.07
N LEU A 353 -2.13 -9.58 -9.46
CA LEU A 353 -2.92 -8.38 -9.76
C LEU A 353 -4.33 -8.49 -9.20
N THR A 354 -4.70 -7.49 -8.40
CA THR A 354 -6.06 -7.25 -7.93
C THR A 354 -6.43 -5.78 -8.20
N VAL A 355 -7.57 -5.55 -8.83
CA VAL A 355 -8.16 -4.23 -9.06
C VAL A 355 -9.58 -4.28 -8.52
N ARG A 356 -9.83 -3.66 -7.36
CA ARG A 356 -11.15 -3.63 -6.74
C ARG A 356 -11.39 -2.36 -5.92
N SER A 357 -10.63 -1.31 -6.19
CA SER A 357 -10.74 -0.05 -5.50
C SER A 357 -10.62 1.14 -6.45
N ILE A 358 -11.13 2.29 -6.01
CA ILE A 358 -11.11 3.56 -6.73
C ILE A 358 -10.31 4.56 -5.91
N LYS A 359 -9.42 5.34 -6.53
CA LYS A 359 -8.71 6.47 -5.92
C LYS A 359 -9.36 7.80 -6.31
N ARG A 360 -9.51 8.68 -5.31
CA ARG A 360 -9.87 10.09 -5.47
C ARG A 360 -9.03 10.98 -4.56
N LEU A 361 -9.01 12.26 -4.86
CA LEU A 361 -8.39 13.30 -4.05
C LEU A 361 -9.43 14.36 -3.74
N ILE A 362 -9.50 14.83 -2.48
CA ILE A 362 -10.40 15.92 -2.10
C ILE A 362 -9.64 17.21 -1.78
N ASP A 363 -8.38 17.12 -1.34
CA ASP A 363 -7.53 18.27 -1.05
C ASP A 363 -6.08 18.06 -1.50
N GLY A 364 -5.20 18.99 -1.15
CA GLY A 364 -3.77 18.94 -1.41
C GLY A 364 -2.94 18.70 -0.14
N ALA A 365 -1.60 18.90 -0.24
CA ALA A 365 -0.66 18.65 0.85
C ALA A 365 -0.51 19.83 1.82
N LEU A 366 -0.13 19.54 3.09
CA LEU A 366 0.04 20.56 4.13
C LEU A 366 1.20 21.51 3.85
N GLY A 367 2.35 20.98 3.40
CA GLY A 367 3.57 21.76 3.18
C GLY A 367 3.38 22.95 2.23
N PRO A 368 2.77 22.80 1.06
CA PRO A 368 2.46 23.89 0.14
C PRO A 368 1.15 24.64 0.44
N HIS A 369 0.54 24.51 1.62
CA HIS A 369 -0.73 25.11 2.03
C HIS A 369 -1.95 24.61 1.21
N GLY A 370 -1.89 23.40 0.65
CA GLY A 370 -2.96 22.79 -0.13
C GLY A 370 -3.97 21.99 0.70
N ALA A 371 -3.59 21.51 1.87
CA ALA A 371 -4.47 20.74 2.76
C ALA A 371 -5.68 21.58 3.20
N TRP A 372 -6.89 21.04 3.03
CA TRP A 372 -8.13 21.78 3.31
C TRP A 372 -8.51 21.69 4.79
N LEU A 373 -8.40 22.83 5.46
CA LEU A 373 -8.53 22.96 6.91
C LEU A 373 -9.86 23.57 7.35
N LEU A 374 -10.32 23.22 8.56
CA LEU A 374 -11.46 23.84 9.22
C LEU A 374 -11.18 25.28 9.64
N GLU A 375 -9.95 25.54 10.11
CA GLU A 375 -9.47 26.86 10.49
C GLU A 375 -8.29 27.27 9.61
N PRO A 376 -8.05 28.57 9.40
CA PRO A 376 -6.91 29.02 8.60
C PRO A 376 -5.56 28.47 9.06
N TYR A 377 -4.61 28.39 8.15
CA TYR A 377 -3.21 28.12 8.48
C TYR A 377 -2.68 29.12 9.50
N ALA A 378 -1.90 28.66 10.47
CA ALA A 378 -1.36 29.55 11.51
C ALA A 378 -0.37 30.56 10.93
N ASP A 379 0.41 30.14 9.94
CA ASP A 379 1.40 30.98 9.23
C ASP A 379 0.84 31.65 7.97
N LEU A 380 -0.37 31.33 7.54
CA LEU A 380 -1.07 31.97 6.41
C LEU A 380 -2.56 32.16 6.73
N PRO A 381 -2.91 33.15 7.60
CA PRO A 381 -4.29 33.37 8.08
C PRO A 381 -5.33 33.73 7.01
N SER A 382 -4.88 34.01 5.78
CA SER A 382 -5.76 34.27 4.63
C SER A 382 -6.22 33.01 3.90
N SER A 383 -5.70 31.83 4.24
CA SER A 383 -5.98 30.57 3.55
C SER A 383 -6.43 29.47 4.51
N THR A 384 -7.39 28.68 4.06
CA THR A 384 -7.80 27.40 4.66
C THR A 384 -7.40 26.20 3.78
N GLY A 385 -6.54 26.39 2.79
CA GLY A 385 -6.19 25.37 1.81
C GLY A 385 -7.16 25.28 0.64
N LEU A 386 -7.08 24.15 -0.08
CA LEU A 386 -7.75 23.98 -1.37
C LEU A 386 -8.61 22.70 -1.38
N ASN A 387 -9.90 22.84 -1.73
CA ASN A 387 -10.68 21.70 -2.17
C ASN A 387 -10.38 21.45 -3.66
N THR A 388 -9.64 20.39 -3.95
CA THR A 388 -9.15 20.08 -5.31
C THR A 388 -10.19 19.40 -6.19
N THR A 389 -11.12 18.66 -5.58
CA THR A 389 -12.26 18.04 -6.27
C THR A 389 -13.54 18.41 -5.56
N PRO A 390 -14.57 18.90 -6.27
CA PRO A 390 -15.85 19.25 -5.66
C PRO A 390 -16.45 18.11 -4.82
N VAL A 391 -16.94 18.42 -3.63
CA VAL A 391 -17.53 17.43 -2.69
C VAL A 391 -18.61 16.59 -3.36
N GLU A 392 -19.46 17.20 -4.19
CA GLU A 392 -20.53 16.50 -4.90
C GLU A 392 -20.00 15.49 -5.93
N GLU A 393 -18.85 15.75 -6.55
CA GLU A 393 -18.19 14.79 -7.44
C GLU A 393 -17.68 13.57 -6.68
N ILE A 394 -17.12 13.78 -5.48
CA ILE A 394 -16.70 12.70 -4.58
C ILE A 394 -17.92 11.90 -4.10
N ARG A 395 -19.03 12.55 -3.76
CA ARG A 395 -20.29 11.92 -3.36
C ARG A 395 -20.82 11.01 -4.47
N GLU A 396 -20.78 11.47 -5.71
CA GLU A 396 -21.16 10.65 -6.86
C GLU A 396 -20.20 9.47 -7.08
N THR A 397 -18.88 9.65 -6.86
CA THR A 397 -17.92 8.54 -6.89
C THR A 397 -18.25 7.50 -5.80
N ALA A 398 -18.64 7.93 -4.60
CA ALA A 398 -19.01 7.02 -3.51
C ALA A 398 -20.23 6.16 -3.89
N LYS A 399 -21.22 6.74 -4.56
CA LYS A 399 -22.37 6.01 -5.09
C LYS A 399 -21.95 4.99 -6.14
N ILE A 400 -21.12 5.37 -7.11
CA ILE A 400 -20.63 4.45 -8.14
C ILE A 400 -19.84 3.30 -7.48
N ALA A 401 -18.99 3.59 -6.50
CA ALA A 401 -18.17 2.59 -5.82
C ALA A 401 -19.04 1.54 -5.09
N ILE A 402 -20.02 1.99 -4.29
CA ILE A 402 -20.83 1.07 -3.47
C ILE A 402 -21.79 0.23 -4.33
N GLU A 403 -22.32 0.79 -5.41
CA GLU A 403 -23.18 0.08 -6.36
C GLU A 403 -22.45 -1.01 -7.14
N ASN A 404 -21.12 -0.86 -7.34
CA ASN A 404 -20.27 -1.78 -8.10
C ASN A 404 -19.38 -2.68 -7.23
N ASP A 405 -19.55 -2.69 -5.91
CA ASP A 405 -18.74 -3.47 -4.96
C ASP A 405 -17.24 -3.14 -5.03
N PHE A 406 -16.90 -1.86 -5.23
CA PHE A 406 -15.55 -1.35 -5.16
C PHE A 406 -15.29 -0.65 -3.81
N GLN A 407 -14.09 -0.83 -3.30
CA GLN A 407 -13.58 -0.03 -2.19
C GLN A 407 -13.31 1.39 -2.69
N LEU A 408 -13.65 2.40 -1.90
CA LEU A 408 -13.33 3.79 -2.22
C LEU A 408 -12.21 4.29 -1.30
N ASN A 409 -11.15 4.83 -1.89
CA ASN A 409 -9.95 5.30 -1.23
C ASN A 409 -9.77 6.79 -1.59
N ILE A 410 -9.95 7.67 -0.61
CA ILE A 410 -9.91 9.12 -0.84
C ILE A 410 -8.72 9.72 -0.11
N HIS A 411 -7.85 10.42 -0.86
CA HIS A 411 -6.82 11.27 -0.28
C HIS A 411 -7.47 12.42 0.49
N ALA A 412 -7.18 12.52 1.78
CA ALA A 412 -7.57 13.62 2.63
C ALA A 412 -6.50 13.89 3.69
N ILE A 413 -5.86 15.06 3.61
CA ILE A 413 -4.79 15.48 4.50
C ILE A 413 -5.32 16.44 5.57
N GLY A 414 -6.05 17.47 5.20
CA GLY A 414 -6.60 18.46 6.11
C GLY A 414 -7.78 17.94 6.94
N ASP A 415 -7.98 18.51 8.11
CA ASP A 415 -9.07 18.14 9.04
C ASP A 415 -10.46 18.40 8.46
N ARG A 416 -10.64 19.45 7.63
CA ARG A 416 -11.87 19.67 6.86
C ARG A 416 -12.07 18.58 5.83
N ALA A 417 -11.05 18.25 5.07
CA ALA A 417 -11.11 17.21 4.04
C ALA A 417 -11.49 15.85 4.64
N ASN A 418 -10.85 15.44 5.74
CA ASN A 418 -11.16 14.21 6.45
C ASN A 418 -12.63 14.18 6.94
N ARG A 419 -13.13 15.28 7.49
CA ARG A 419 -14.55 15.40 7.92
C ARG A 419 -15.51 15.18 6.76
N GLU A 420 -15.31 15.88 5.66
CA GLU A 420 -16.17 15.76 4.47
C GLU A 420 -16.19 14.33 3.91
N VAL A 421 -15.01 13.66 3.89
CA VAL A 421 -14.93 12.26 3.44
C VAL A 421 -15.68 11.33 4.39
N LEU A 422 -15.52 11.50 5.72
CA LEU A 422 -16.25 10.72 6.71
C LEU A 422 -17.76 10.93 6.59
N ASP A 423 -18.23 12.16 6.33
CA ASP A 423 -19.63 12.46 6.11
C ASP A 423 -20.18 11.74 4.87
N ILE A 424 -19.44 11.77 3.75
CA ILE A 424 -19.79 11.05 2.52
C ILE A 424 -19.87 9.54 2.75
N TYR A 425 -18.89 8.97 3.47
CA TYR A 425 -18.86 7.53 3.76
C TYR A 425 -20.02 7.11 4.65
N GLU A 426 -20.30 7.90 5.69
CA GLU A 426 -21.41 7.65 6.59
C GLU A 426 -22.76 7.70 5.86
N GLU A 427 -22.98 8.68 4.97
CA GLU A 427 -24.16 8.77 4.12
C GLU A 427 -24.31 7.54 3.22
N ALA A 428 -23.22 7.15 2.52
CA ALA A 428 -23.22 5.98 1.64
C ALA A 428 -23.52 4.67 2.39
N PHE A 429 -22.92 4.47 3.57
CA PHE A 429 -23.12 3.27 4.39
C PHE A 429 -24.55 3.19 4.95
N LYS A 430 -25.12 4.34 5.35
CA LYS A 430 -26.53 4.41 5.80
C LYS A 430 -27.52 4.14 4.67
N ALA A 431 -27.21 4.59 3.46
CA ALA A 431 -28.06 4.34 2.28
C ALA A 431 -28.03 2.86 1.82
N HIS A 432 -26.94 2.13 2.12
CA HIS A 432 -26.73 0.75 1.71
C HIS A 432 -26.45 -0.18 2.92
N PRO A 433 -27.39 -0.36 3.85
CA PRO A 433 -27.18 -1.13 5.08
C PRO A 433 -27.01 -2.64 4.86
N ASP A 434 -27.31 -3.14 3.67
CA ASP A 434 -27.07 -4.49 3.20
C ASP A 434 -25.59 -4.74 2.85
N LYS A 435 -24.85 -3.72 2.45
CA LYS A 435 -23.42 -3.83 2.16
C LYS A 435 -22.62 -3.87 3.47
N LYS A 436 -21.77 -4.88 3.61
CA LYS A 436 -20.96 -5.12 4.80
C LYS A 436 -19.49 -5.18 4.43
N ASP A 437 -18.63 -4.94 5.40
CA ASP A 437 -17.17 -5.09 5.26
C ASP A 437 -16.61 -4.32 4.06
N LEU A 438 -17.02 -3.05 3.93
CA LEU A 438 -16.65 -2.19 2.80
C LEU A 438 -15.19 -1.79 2.84
N ARG A 439 -14.58 -1.68 4.03
CA ARG A 439 -13.17 -1.33 4.26
C ARG A 439 -12.72 -0.11 3.46
N TRP A 440 -13.60 0.87 3.29
CA TRP A 440 -13.25 2.10 2.61
C TRP A 440 -12.15 2.81 3.37
N ARG A 441 -11.26 3.49 2.63
CA ARG A 441 -10.04 4.04 3.20
C ARG A 441 -10.03 5.56 3.07
N ILE A 442 -9.43 6.22 4.06
CA ILE A 442 -8.95 7.58 3.90
C ILE A 442 -7.43 7.49 3.79
N GLU A 443 -6.93 7.89 2.64
CA GLU A 443 -5.50 7.93 2.36
C GLU A 443 -4.91 9.17 3.03
N HIS A 444 -3.79 8.99 3.69
CA HIS A 444 -3.07 9.91 4.55
C HIS A 444 -3.71 10.08 5.94
N SER A 445 -4.97 10.47 6.09
CA SER A 445 -5.62 10.71 7.41
C SER A 445 -4.72 11.53 8.33
N GLN A 446 -4.07 12.56 7.79
CA GLN A 446 -2.83 13.12 8.32
C GLN A 446 -3.09 14.10 9.46
N HIS A 447 -4.13 14.94 9.32
CA HIS A 447 -4.55 15.93 10.30
C HIS A 447 -6.05 15.78 10.54
N LEU A 448 -6.43 15.45 11.77
CA LEU A 448 -7.79 15.12 12.13
C LEU A 448 -8.32 16.06 13.21
N HIS A 449 -9.57 16.48 13.10
CA HIS A 449 -10.24 17.09 14.23
C HIS A 449 -10.55 16.03 15.30
N PRO A 450 -10.40 16.32 16.61
CA PRO A 450 -10.64 15.35 17.67
C PRO A 450 -12.01 14.65 17.61
N ASP A 451 -13.07 15.34 17.20
CA ASP A 451 -14.43 14.79 17.08
C ASP A 451 -14.54 13.74 15.96
N ASP A 452 -13.67 13.78 14.96
CA ASP A 452 -13.71 12.88 13.81
C ASP A 452 -12.89 11.58 14.05
N ILE A 453 -11.94 11.58 14.98
CA ILE A 453 -11.12 10.40 15.29
C ILE A 453 -11.96 9.16 15.66
N PRO A 454 -12.98 9.24 16.55
CA PRO A 454 -13.81 8.08 16.87
C PRO A 454 -14.60 7.52 15.69
N ARG A 455 -14.92 8.36 14.69
CA ARG A 455 -15.73 7.96 13.53
C ARG A 455 -15.05 6.91 12.66
N PHE A 456 -13.71 6.89 12.61
CA PHE A 456 -12.98 5.85 11.86
C PHE A 456 -13.34 4.45 12.36
N GLY A 457 -13.24 4.20 13.67
CA GLY A 457 -13.62 2.90 14.25
C GLY A 457 -15.12 2.63 14.16
N GLN A 458 -15.97 3.65 14.40
CA GLN A 458 -17.43 3.50 14.35
C GLN A 458 -17.94 3.13 12.96
N LEU A 459 -17.33 3.67 11.90
CA LEU A 459 -17.71 3.42 10.51
C LEU A 459 -16.91 2.27 9.87
N GLY A 460 -15.87 1.74 10.56
CA GLY A 460 -14.96 0.74 9.99
C GLY A 460 -14.09 1.29 8.86
N VAL A 461 -13.82 2.60 8.86
CA VAL A 461 -12.95 3.27 7.89
C VAL A 461 -11.50 3.02 8.24
N ILE A 462 -10.70 2.64 7.25
CA ILE A 462 -9.26 2.37 7.40
C ILE A 462 -8.49 3.67 7.21
N ALA A 463 -7.54 3.96 8.12
CA ALA A 463 -6.59 5.04 7.98
C ALA A 463 -5.32 4.51 7.28
N ALA A 464 -5.13 4.86 6.00
CA ALA A 464 -3.93 4.48 5.23
C ALA A 464 -2.89 5.59 5.35
N MET A 465 -2.00 5.44 6.33
CA MET A 465 -1.07 6.48 6.75
C MET A 465 0.36 6.21 6.26
N GLN A 466 1.21 7.23 6.37
CA GLN A 466 2.63 7.14 6.04
C GLN A 466 3.46 7.51 7.28
N GLY A 467 4.13 6.51 7.86
CA GLY A 467 4.95 6.73 9.04
C GLY A 467 6.07 7.73 8.82
N ILE A 468 6.69 7.68 7.66
CA ILE A 468 7.80 8.55 7.29
C ILE A 468 7.37 10.03 7.21
N HIS A 469 6.16 10.34 6.74
CA HIS A 469 5.66 11.71 6.67
C HIS A 469 5.62 12.39 8.03
N CYS A 470 5.31 11.66 9.10
CA CYS A 470 5.32 12.21 10.45
C CYS A 470 6.67 12.83 10.83
N THR A 471 7.76 12.21 10.43
CA THR A 471 9.11 12.63 10.78
C THR A 471 9.70 13.63 9.79
N SER A 472 9.29 13.54 8.53
CA SER A 472 9.70 14.49 7.49
C SER A 472 8.92 15.82 7.58
N ASP A 473 7.65 15.77 7.97
CA ASP A 473 6.76 16.94 8.04
C ASP A 473 6.76 17.61 9.43
N GLY A 474 7.04 16.84 10.48
CA GLY A 474 6.97 17.29 11.87
C GLY A 474 7.50 18.69 12.14
N PRO A 475 8.67 19.08 11.59
CA PRO A 475 9.24 20.39 11.80
C PRO A 475 8.37 21.56 11.33
N TYR A 476 7.62 21.39 10.22
CA TYR A 476 6.77 22.45 9.71
C TYR A 476 5.28 22.30 10.06
N VAL A 477 4.85 21.14 10.55
CA VAL A 477 3.45 20.94 10.98
C VAL A 477 3.05 21.97 12.04
N LEU A 478 3.94 22.20 13.03
CA LEU A 478 3.70 23.22 14.08
C LEU A 478 3.57 24.62 13.50
N LYS A 479 4.35 24.95 12.48
CA LYS A 479 4.28 26.23 11.77
C LYS A 479 2.94 26.39 11.03
N ARG A 480 2.46 25.32 10.38
CA ARG A 480 1.23 25.33 9.58
C ARG A 480 -0.05 25.34 10.44
N LEU A 481 -0.08 24.54 11.52
CA LEU A 481 -1.30 24.30 12.31
C LEU A 481 -1.31 25.05 13.65
N GLY A 482 -0.13 25.44 14.15
CA GLY A 482 0.05 25.84 15.54
C GLY A 482 0.09 24.63 16.48
N GLU A 483 0.64 24.82 17.67
CA GLU A 483 0.96 23.74 18.62
C GLU A 483 -0.27 22.91 19.01
N LYS A 484 -1.36 23.57 19.40
CA LYS A 484 -2.58 22.91 19.88
C LYS A 484 -3.20 21.99 18.83
N ARG A 485 -3.46 22.48 17.63
CA ARG A 485 -4.08 21.66 16.55
C ARG A 485 -3.17 20.52 16.12
N ALA A 486 -1.86 20.76 16.10
CA ALA A 486 -0.87 19.72 15.78
C ALA A 486 -0.87 18.60 16.81
N GLU A 487 -0.86 18.91 18.12
CA GLU A 487 -0.91 17.91 19.21
C GLU A 487 -2.23 17.14 19.23
N GLU A 488 -3.35 17.84 18.97
CA GLU A 488 -4.69 17.25 19.00
C GLU A 488 -4.96 16.32 17.83
N GLY A 489 -4.42 16.63 16.61
CA GLY A 489 -4.86 16.00 15.38
C GLY A 489 -3.77 15.51 14.41
N ALA A 490 -2.49 15.88 14.57
CA ALA A 490 -1.47 15.51 13.59
C ALA A 490 -0.87 14.12 13.85
N TYR A 491 -1.00 13.21 12.87
CA TYR A 491 -0.43 11.85 12.93
C TYR A 491 -0.80 11.10 14.22
N VAL A 492 -2.08 11.09 14.57
CA VAL A 492 -2.61 10.63 15.87
C VAL A 492 -2.88 9.13 15.90
N TRP A 493 -1.88 8.32 15.58
CA TRP A 493 -2.01 6.87 15.38
C TRP A 493 -2.56 6.13 16.62
N GLN A 494 -2.04 6.44 17.81
CA GLN A 494 -2.53 5.81 19.04
C GLN A 494 -3.98 6.19 19.36
N LYS A 495 -4.38 7.44 19.05
CA LYS A 495 -5.79 7.85 19.22
C LYS A 495 -6.70 7.09 18.26
N LEU A 496 -6.30 6.92 16.99
CA LEU A 496 -7.05 6.16 15.99
C LEU A 496 -7.18 4.67 16.38
N MET A 497 -6.08 4.00 16.76
CA MET A 497 -6.10 2.61 17.20
C MET A 497 -6.97 2.40 18.45
N LYS A 498 -6.90 3.31 19.43
CA LYS A 498 -7.77 3.28 20.63
C LYS A 498 -9.25 3.50 20.28
N ALA A 499 -9.53 4.21 19.20
CA ALA A 499 -10.90 4.37 18.67
C ALA A 499 -11.37 3.15 17.84
N GLY A 500 -10.54 2.10 17.68
CA GLY A 500 -10.86 0.90 16.93
C GLY A 500 -10.59 0.96 15.43
N ALA A 501 -9.91 2.00 14.94
CA ALA A 501 -9.53 2.12 13.54
C ALA A 501 -8.37 1.16 13.20
N VAL A 502 -8.43 0.55 12.02
CA VAL A 502 -7.29 -0.15 11.42
C VAL A 502 -6.39 0.86 10.74
N ILE A 503 -5.08 0.77 11.02
CA ILE A 503 -4.06 1.57 10.34
C ILE A 503 -3.22 0.66 9.46
N CYS A 504 -3.15 0.93 8.16
CA CYS A 504 -2.13 0.37 7.27
C CYS A 504 -1.13 1.46 6.89
N ASN A 505 0.11 1.06 6.63
CA ASN A 505 1.23 1.98 6.49
C ASN A 505 1.88 1.84 5.11
N GLY A 506 2.42 2.94 4.61
CA GLY A 506 3.13 3.04 3.35
C GLY A 506 4.14 4.17 3.39
N THR A 507 4.72 4.49 2.22
CA THR A 507 5.70 5.56 2.06
C THR A 507 5.19 6.70 1.20
N ASP A 508 4.09 6.47 0.46
CA ASP A 508 3.60 7.35 -0.61
C ASP A 508 4.68 7.60 -1.70
N ALA A 509 5.52 6.57 -1.91
CA ALA A 509 6.60 6.68 -2.88
C ALA A 509 6.10 7.06 -4.29
N PRO A 510 6.77 8.01 -4.96
CA PRO A 510 8.05 8.63 -4.67
C PRO A 510 7.97 9.99 -3.93
N VAL A 511 6.94 10.23 -3.09
CA VAL A 511 6.92 11.41 -2.20
C VAL A 511 8.06 11.29 -1.20
N GLU A 512 8.20 10.10 -0.62
CA GLU A 512 9.39 9.65 0.10
C GLU A 512 10.00 8.43 -0.61
N ASP A 513 11.19 7.99 -0.20
CA ASP A 513 11.77 6.75 -0.73
C ASP A 513 10.88 5.55 -0.37
N VAL A 514 10.77 4.60 -1.27
CA VAL A 514 10.01 3.36 -1.08
C VAL A 514 10.74 2.41 -0.11
N ASP A 515 11.13 2.93 1.05
CA ASP A 515 11.88 2.21 2.08
C ASP A 515 11.01 1.91 3.32
N PRO A 516 10.47 0.67 3.42
CA PRO A 516 9.63 0.30 4.56
C PRO A 516 10.41 0.26 5.89
N ILE A 517 11.74 0.09 5.87
CA ILE A 517 12.57 0.09 7.07
C ILE A 517 12.68 1.52 7.64
N ALA A 518 12.92 2.51 6.77
CA ALA A 518 12.96 3.91 7.16
C ALA A 518 11.60 4.37 7.71
N SER A 519 10.50 4.01 7.04
CA SER A 519 9.16 4.37 7.48
C SER A 519 8.72 3.60 8.73
N TYR A 520 9.12 2.33 8.90
CA TYR A 520 8.97 1.57 10.15
C TYR A 520 9.71 2.28 11.31
N TYR A 521 10.96 2.69 11.09
CA TYR A 521 11.72 3.45 12.09
C TYR A 521 11.01 4.75 12.47
N ALA A 522 10.55 5.51 11.49
CA ALA A 522 9.79 6.73 11.72
C ALA A 522 8.53 6.48 12.56
N THR A 523 7.85 5.36 12.32
CA THR A 523 6.64 4.97 13.05
C THR A 523 6.92 4.63 14.53
N VAL A 524 8.04 3.98 14.81
CA VAL A 524 8.45 3.57 16.16
C VAL A 524 9.10 4.74 16.92
N SER A 525 10.02 5.46 16.29
CA SER A 525 10.81 6.51 16.95
C SER A 525 10.12 7.87 16.96
N ARG A 526 9.40 8.21 15.90
CA ARG A 526 8.87 9.55 15.59
C ARG A 526 9.97 10.63 15.64
N MET A 527 11.20 10.22 15.35
CA MET A 527 12.37 11.09 15.35
C MET A 527 12.41 11.89 14.05
N THR A 528 12.24 13.21 14.15
CA THR A 528 12.34 14.11 13.01
C THR A 528 13.81 14.26 12.56
N TRP A 529 14.02 14.75 11.34
CA TRP A 529 15.37 15.04 10.84
C TRP A 529 16.10 16.13 11.66
N GLU A 530 15.37 16.94 12.45
CA GLU A 530 15.95 17.88 13.42
C GLU A 530 16.43 17.21 14.72
N GLY A 531 16.26 15.89 14.88
CA GLY A 531 16.62 15.16 16.09
C GLY A 531 15.64 15.36 17.26
N LYS A 532 14.40 15.73 16.97
CA LYS A 532 13.32 15.88 17.96
C LYS A 532 12.28 14.77 17.79
N VAL A 533 11.73 14.29 18.90
CA VAL A 533 10.62 13.33 18.85
C VAL A 533 9.30 14.09 18.70
N PHE A 534 8.56 13.79 17.64
CA PHE A 534 7.29 14.44 17.34
C PHE A 534 6.14 13.72 18.04
N PHE A 535 5.55 14.32 19.08
CA PHE A 535 4.45 13.77 19.91
C PHE A 535 4.64 12.29 20.30
N PRO A 536 5.52 12.01 21.29
CA PRO A 536 5.96 10.65 21.64
C PRO A 536 4.83 9.70 22.04
N ASP A 537 3.72 10.21 22.58
CA ASP A 537 2.55 9.43 22.99
C ASP A 537 1.81 8.77 21.81
N GLN A 538 2.16 9.18 20.59
CA GLN A 538 1.59 8.61 19.37
C GLN A 538 2.52 7.57 18.70
N ARG A 539 3.66 7.20 19.33
CA ARG A 539 4.54 6.12 18.85
C ARG A 539 3.80 4.81 18.76
N MET A 540 4.06 4.03 17.74
CA MET A 540 3.67 2.63 17.70
C MET A 540 4.72 1.75 18.37
N SER A 541 4.29 0.69 19.03
CA SER A 541 5.19 -0.40 19.39
C SER A 541 5.74 -1.06 18.13
N ARG A 542 6.85 -1.78 18.24
CA ARG A 542 7.46 -2.47 17.10
C ARG A 542 6.53 -3.46 16.42
N MET A 543 5.70 -4.15 17.19
CA MET A 543 4.72 -5.09 16.63
C MET A 543 3.56 -4.37 15.95
N GLU A 544 3.04 -3.26 16.51
CA GLU A 544 2.02 -2.44 15.84
C GLU A 544 2.54 -1.89 14.51
N ALA A 545 3.78 -1.38 14.51
CA ALA A 545 4.45 -0.90 13.30
C ALA A 545 4.63 -2.02 12.26
N LEU A 546 5.09 -3.23 12.67
CA LEU A 546 5.22 -4.36 11.76
C LEU A 546 3.86 -4.81 11.22
N ARG A 547 2.83 -4.90 12.07
CA ARG A 547 1.47 -5.25 11.64
C ARG A 547 0.91 -4.25 10.64
N SER A 548 1.21 -2.96 10.79
CA SER A 548 0.74 -1.92 9.86
C SER A 548 1.35 -2.07 8.45
N TYR A 549 2.55 -2.65 8.34
CA TYR A 549 3.24 -2.97 7.08
C TYR A 549 3.02 -4.40 6.57
N THR A 550 2.22 -5.20 7.25
CA THR A 550 2.00 -6.61 6.90
C THR A 550 0.51 -6.96 6.97
N MET A 551 0.02 -7.46 8.11
CA MET A 551 -1.35 -7.94 8.29
C MET A 551 -2.41 -6.86 8.01
N ASN A 552 -2.19 -5.62 8.46
CA ASN A 552 -3.17 -4.55 8.27
C ASN A 552 -3.22 -4.10 6.80
N GLY A 553 -2.07 -4.11 6.10
CA GLY A 553 -2.02 -3.91 4.64
C GLY A 553 -2.79 -5.00 3.91
N ALA A 554 -2.57 -6.28 4.27
CA ALA A 554 -3.32 -7.39 3.70
C ALA A 554 -4.83 -7.25 3.95
N TYR A 555 -5.23 -6.90 5.18
CA TYR A 555 -6.63 -6.63 5.53
C TYR A 555 -7.22 -5.49 4.71
N ALA A 556 -6.48 -4.40 4.53
CA ALA A 556 -6.92 -3.25 3.74
C ALA A 556 -7.15 -3.58 2.26
N ALA A 557 -6.54 -4.66 1.76
CA ALA A 557 -6.70 -5.18 0.40
C ALA A 557 -7.63 -6.42 0.30
N PHE A 558 -8.27 -6.84 1.41
CA PHE A 558 -9.07 -8.08 1.49
C PHE A 558 -8.25 -9.35 1.18
N GLN A 559 -6.99 -9.36 1.59
CA GLN A 559 -6.03 -10.44 1.30
C GLN A 559 -5.43 -11.05 2.59
N GLU A 560 -6.01 -10.79 3.75
CA GLU A 560 -5.51 -11.27 5.04
C GLU A 560 -5.50 -12.79 5.17
N ASP A 561 -6.33 -13.50 4.41
CA ASP A 561 -6.31 -14.97 4.34
C ASP A 561 -5.17 -15.51 3.45
N LEU A 562 -4.56 -14.64 2.62
CA LEU A 562 -3.50 -14.99 1.68
C LEU A 562 -2.13 -14.47 2.11
N LEU A 563 -2.06 -13.29 2.73
CA LEU A 563 -0.84 -12.52 2.98
C LEU A 563 -0.77 -12.03 4.43
N GLY A 564 0.29 -11.29 4.76
CA GLY A 564 0.43 -10.50 5.96
C GLY A 564 0.87 -11.26 7.21
N SER A 565 0.94 -12.60 7.18
CA SER A 565 1.52 -13.42 8.25
C SER A 565 2.17 -14.67 7.70
N LEU A 566 3.18 -15.21 8.42
CA LEU A 566 3.80 -16.48 8.08
C LEU A 566 3.04 -17.62 8.75
N THR A 567 1.92 -17.99 8.15
CA THR A 567 1.00 -19.02 8.64
C THR A 567 0.85 -20.11 7.58
N PRO A 568 0.85 -21.41 7.95
CA PRO A 568 0.61 -22.48 6.99
C PRO A 568 -0.68 -22.28 6.21
N GLY A 569 -0.62 -22.45 4.89
CA GLY A 569 -1.71 -22.22 3.93
C GLY A 569 -1.69 -20.84 3.27
N LYS A 570 -0.96 -19.88 3.80
CA LYS A 570 -0.76 -18.56 3.15
C LYS A 570 0.37 -18.58 2.13
N LEU A 571 0.35 -17.60 1.25
CA LEU A 571 1.41 -17.40 0.26
C LEU A 571 2.75 -17.16 0.94
N ALA A 572 3.80 -17.72 0.38
CA ALA A 572 5.16 -17.62 0.91
C ALA A 572 5.82 -16.31 0.46
N ASP A 573 5.29 -15.21 0.98
CA ASP A 573 5.83 -13.87 0.80
C ASP A 573 6.63 -13.50 2.07
N ILE A 574 7.97 -13.46 1.93
CA ILE A 574 8.89 -13.40 3.08
C ILE A 574 10.00 -12.39 2.79
N THR A 575 10.29 -11.53 3.77
CA THR A 575 11.45 -10.64 3.77
C THR A 575 12.44 -11.08 4.84
N VAL A 576 13.70 -11.23 4.46
CA VAL A 576 14.80 -11.56 5.38
C VAL A 576 15.67 -10.32 5.59
N LEU A 577 15.87 -9.95 6.85
CA LEU A 577 16.57 -8.76 7.26
C LEU A 577 17.91 -9.09 7.94
N SER A 578 18.90 -8.22 7.77
CA SER A 578 20.24 -8.37 8.35
C SER A 578 20.27 -8.19 9.87
N LYS A 579 19.28 -7.47 10.44
CA LYS A 579 19.14 -7.21 11.87
C LYS A 579 17.74 -7.57 12.36
N ASP A 580 17.64 -7.87 13.65
CA ASP A 580 16.34 -8.06 14.31
C ASP A 580 15.73 -6.71 14.70
N ILE A 581 14.96 -6.12 13.80
CA ILE A 581 14.29 -4.82 14.01
C ILE A 581 13.30 -4.84 15.19
N MET A 582 12.95 -6.03 15.70
CA MET A 582 12.07 -6.16 16.87
C MET A 582 12.83 -5.95 18.20
N THR A 583 14.17 -6.07 18.21
CA THR A 583 14.95 -6.05 19.47
C THR A 583 16.21 -5.17 19.46
N VAL A 584 16.77 -4.84 18.30
CA VAL A 584 17.95 -3.93 18.23
C VAL A 584 17.64 -2.55 18.82
N ALA A 585 18.66 -1.78 19.16
CA ALA A 585 18.49 -0.38 19.56
C ALA A 585 17.76 0.42 18.46
N GLU A 586 16.93 1.40 18.83
CA GLU A 586 16.11 2.13 17.82
C GLU A 586 16.97 2.75 16.73
N GLU A 587 18.11 3.34 17.10
CA GLU A 587 19.07 3.99 16.20
C GLU A 587 19.77 3.03 15.22
N GLU A 588 19.70 1.72 15.48
CA GLU A 588 20.24 0.70 14.60
C GLU A 588 19.25 0.26 13.50
N ILE A 589 17.96 0.51 13.71
CA ILE A 589 16.92 0.11 12.74
C ILE A 589 17.21 0.63 11.33
N PRO A 590 17.56 1.92 11.12
CA PRO A 590 17.82 2.47 9.78
C PRO A 590 19.02 1.83 9.05
N THR A 591 19.89 1.13 9.77
CA THR A 591 21.05 0.45 9.17
C THR A 591 20.78 -1.02 8.85
N THR A 592 19.52 -1.44 8.92
CA THR A 592 19.08 -2.79 8.56
C THR A 592 19.02 -2.93 7.04
N GLU A 593 19.49 -4.05 6.53
CA GLU A 593 19.51 -4.35 5.10
C GLU A 593 18.57 -5.50 4.79
N VAL A 594 17.95 -5.45 3.61
CA VAL A 594 17.21 -6.58 3.06
C VAL A 594 18.18 -7.56 2.45
N LEU A 595 18.15 -8.81 2.94
CA LEU A 595 19.02 -9.89 2.45
C LEU A 595 18.31 -10.74 1.39
N TYR A 596 17.03 -11.02 1.59
CA TYR A 596 16.20 -11.74 0.62
C TYR A 596 14.80 -11.16 0.59
N THR A 597 14.24 -11.12 -0.61
CA THR A 597 12.81 -10.94 -0.85
C THR A 597 12.30 -12.17 -1.59
N ILE A 598 11.27 -12.79 -1.03
CA ILE A 598 10.66 -14.02 -1.52
C ILE A 598 9.21 -13.74 -1.77
N VAL A 599 8.72 -13.99 -3.00
CA VAL A 599 7.32 -13.81 -3.41
C VAL A 599 6.80 -15.14 -3.95
N GLY A 600 5.74 -15.67 -3.35
CA GLY A 600 5.19 -16.98 -3.74
C GLY A 600 6.26 -18.08 -3.74
N GLY A 601 7.13 -18.11 -2.71
CA GLY A 601 8.20 -19.10 -2.59
C GLY A 601 9.40 -18.91 -3.53
N LYS A 602 9.35 -17.93 -4.44
CA LYS A 602 10.45 -17.61 -5.36
C LYS A 602 11.34 -16.52 -4.77
N ILE A 603 12.65 -16.72 -4.78
CA ILE A 603 13.60 -15.66 -4.41
C ILE A 603 13.66 -14.68 -5.58
N VAL A 604 13.05 -13.50 -5.41
CA VAL A 604 13.04 -12.42 -6.40
C VAL A 604 14.18 -11.43 -6.20
N PHE A 605 14.70 -11.33 -4.97
CA PHE A 605 15.90 -10.55 -4.65
C PHE A 605 16.78 -11.29 -3.66
N LYS A 606 18.09 -11.18 -3.85
CA LYS A 606 19.14 -11.61 -2.95
C LYS A 606 20.28 -10.61 -3.00
N LYS A 607 20.67 -10.08 -1.82
CA LYS A 607 21.85 -9.23 -1.65
C LYS A 607 23.14 -9.99 -1.77
#